data_170a17a948d97e963e91182932fe8cfd
#
_entry.id   170a17a948d97e963e91182932fe8cfd
#
_cell.length_a   1.000
_cell.length_b   1.000
_cell.length_c   1.000
_cell.angle_alpha   90.00
_cell.angle_beta   90.00
_cell.angle_gamma   90.00
#
_symmetry.space_group_name_H-M   'P 1'
#
loop_
_entity.id
_entity.type
_entity.pdbx_description
1 polymer ?
#
loop_
_entity_poly.entity_id
_entity_poly.type
_entity_poly.pdbx_seq_one_letter_code
_entity_poly.pdbx_strand_id
1 'polypeptide(L)'
;VRLPGAASDGTIHLVDLLHGRGFDVTGIFSPEHGFRGTADAGEHVASSVDAATGIPIRSLYDGNTKRPSDEAMRSFDVLVVDMQDVGLRFYTYYITMLRMMDACAESGRSVIVLDRPNPNGHHVDGPVLDMKYKSGVGALPIPVLHGLTMGEIARMAVGEGWAASCDLQVVRCRNYTHDTPYELPVAPSPNLPTQRAVYLYPSVCLFEGTVVSLGRGTDKPFEVYGHPDMTGCL
;
A
#
# COMPACT_ATOMS: atom_id res chain seq x y z
N VAL A 1 -6.03 6.02 12.10
CA VAL A 1 -5.57 5.71 13.48
C VAL A 1 -6.77 5.61 14.42
N ARG A 2 -6.90 4.50 15.16
CA ARG A 2 -7.94 4.36 16.18
C ARG A 2 -7.45 4.98 17.49
N LEU A 3 -8.19 5.97 18.01
CA LEU A 3 -7.84 6.60 19.29
C LEU A 3 -8.35 5.74 20.45
N PRO A 4 -7.53 5.47 21.48
CA PRO A 4 -8.00 4.83 22.71
C PRO A 4 -9.08 5.70 23.39
N GLY A 5 -10.24 5.11 23.72
CA GLY A 5 -11.30 5.79 24.48
C GLY A 5 -12.34 6.58 23.69
N ALA A 6 -12.31 6.56 22.36
CA ALA A 6 -13.41 7.09 21.56
C ALA A 6 -14.65 6.19 21.72
N ALA A 7 -15.74 6.75 22.22
CA ALA A 7 -16.99 6.05 22.51
C ALA A 7 -17.81 5.68 21.26
N SER A 8 -17.34 5.97 20.10
CA SER A 8 -17.88 5.59 18.81
C SER A 8 -16.72 5.30 17.89
N ASP A 9 -16.94 4.50 16.91
CA ASP A 9 -16.09 4.01 15.82
C ASP A 9 -15.08 5.01 15.19
N GLY A 10 -14.46 5.81 16.05
CA GLY A 10 -13.63 6.97 15.73
C GLY A 10 -12.29 6.59 15.11
N THR A 11 -12.32 6.13 13.84
CA THR A 11 -11.13 6.18 13.00
C THR A 11 -10.89 7.64 12.61
N ILE A 12 -9.70 8.14 12.91
CA ILE A 12 -9.22 9.43 12.41
C ILE A 12 -8.11 9.17 11.40
N HIS A 13 -8.12 9.91 10.31
CA HIS A 13 -7.03 9.84 9.35
C HIS A 13 -5.73 10.35 9.99
N LEU A 14 -4.58 9.72 9.68
CA LEU A 14 -3.30 10.07 10.31
C LEU A 14 -2.95 11.55 10.11
N VAL A 15 -3.18 12.07 8.91
CA VAL A 15 -2.90 13.50 8.60
C VAL A 15 -3.73 14.42 9.47
N ASP A 16 -5.02 14.13 9.64
CA ASP A 16 -5.92 14.92 10.49
C ASP A 16 -5.45 14.89 11.96
N LEU A 17 -4.97 13.73 12.42
CA LEU A 17 -4.42 13.57 13.76
C LEU A 17 -3.14 14.37 13.96
N LEU A 18 -2.19 14.28 13.03
CA LEU A 18 -0.91 14.98 13.12
C LEU A 18 -1.11 16.49 13.03
N HIS A 19 -1.89 16.95 12.05
CA HIS A 19 -2.23 18.36 11.89
C HIS A 19 -2.93 18.93 13.14
N GLY A 20 -3.94 18.23 13.66
CA GLY A 20 -4.67 18.64 14.86
C GLY A 20 -3.82 18.63 16.14
N ARG A 21 -2.67 17.94 16.15
CA ARG A 21 -1.69 17.95 17.24
C ARG A 21 -0.54 18.94 17.06
N GLY A 22 -0.59 19.76 16.01
CA GLY A 22 0.38 20.82 15.76
C GLY A 22 1.70 20.32 15.15
N PHE A 23 1.74 19.14 14.57
CA PHE A 23 2.89 18.74 13.76
C PHE A 23 2.93 19.54 12.46
N ASP A 24 4.13 19.92 12.03
CA ASP A 24 4.36 20.58 10.74
C ASP A 24 4.31 19.55 9.59
N VAL A 25 3.10 19.31 9.07
CA VAL A 25 2.87 18.43 7.93
C VAL A 25 2.95 19.24 6.65
N THR A 26 4.10 19.25 6.00
CA THR A 26 4.41 20.11 4.84
C THR A 26 3.80 19.62 3.53
N GLY A 27 3.37 18.37 3.46
CA GLY A 27 2.75 17.83 2.25
C GLY A 27 2.34 16.36 2.41
N ILE A 28 1.53 15.90 1.48
CA ILE A 28 1.03 14.54 1.38
C ILE A 28 1.46 13.97 0.04
N PHE A 29 2.12 12.83 0.02
CA PHE A 29 2.35 12.05 -1.20
C PHE A 29 1.25 11.02 -1.35
N SER A 30 0.49 11.14 -2.44
CA SER A 30 -0.63 10.25 -2.70
C SER A 30 -0.20 9.06 -3.54
N PRO A 31 -0.34 7.82 -3.01
CA PRO A 31 -0.10 6.59 -3.76
C PRO A 31 -1.23 6.32 -4.76
N GLU A 32 -1.19 5.16 -5.40
CA GLU A 32 -2.33 4.60 -6.15
C GLU A 32 -3.59 4.62 -5.28
N HIS A 33 -4.75 4.83 -5.86
CA HIS A 33 -6.04 5.03 -5.20
C HIS A 33 -6.24 6.38 -4.49
N GLY A 34 -5.27 7.30 -4.57
CA GLY A 34 -5.40 8.64 -4.00
C GLY A 34 -5.21 8.70 -2.49
N PHE A 35 -5.16 9.92 -1.96
CA PHE A 35 -4.89 10.17 -0.54
C PHE A 35 -5.97 9.61 0.40
N ARG A 36 -7.26 9.64 -0.01
CA ARG A 36 -8.38 9.09 0.78
C ARG A 36 -8.87 7.74 0.25
N GLY A 37 -8.13 7.11 -0.68
CA GLY A 37 -8.38 5.74 -1.13
C GLY A 37 -9.62 5.57 -2.03
N THR A 38 -10.03 6.60 -2.76
CA THR A 38 -11.26 6.60 -3.56
C THR A 38 -11.06 6.46 -5.07
N ALA A 39 -9.82 6.55 -5.57
CA ALA A 39 -9.51 6.42 -6.99
C ALA A 39 -9.33 4.95 -7.42
N ASP A 40 -9.73 4.61 -8.64
CA ASP A 40 -9.55 3.28 -9.20
C ASP A 40 -8.07 2.97 -9.53
N ALA A 41 -7.77 1.67 -9.68
CA ALA A 41 -6.42 1.21 -10.00
C ALA A 41 -5.96 1.79 -11.35
N GLY A 42 -4.78 2.44 -11.36
CA GLY A 42 -4.21 3.07 -12.54
C GLY A 42 -4.87 4.40 -12.93
N GLU A 43 -5.86 4.88 -12.19
CA GLU A 43 -6.47 6.19 -12.42
C GLU A 43 -5.47 7.32 -12.18
N HIS A 44 -5.51 8.34 -13.04
CA HIS A 44 -4.67 9.51 -12.91
C HIS A 44 -5.15 10.38 -11.74
N VAL A 45 -4.35 10.47 -10.69
CA VAL A 45 -4.63 11.29 -9.52
C VAL A 45 -3.91 12.62 -9.65
N ALA A 46 -4.64 13.70 -9.84
CA ALA A 46 -4.06 15.05 -9.93
C ALA A 46 -3.57 15.54 -8.56
N SER A 47 -2.51 16.34 -8.58
CA SER A 47 -2.08 17.09 -7.40
C SER A 47 -3.14 18.12 -7.01
N SER A 48 -3.38 18.28 -5.70
CA SER A 48 -4.46 19.08 -5.15
C SER A 48 -4.11 19.60 -3.75
N VAL A 49 -5.08 20.13 -3.04
CA VAL A 49 -4.97 20.52 -1.64
C VAL A 49 -6.04 19.79 -0.85
N ASP A 50 -5.67 19.21 0.29
CA ASP A 50 -6.66 18.58 1.18
C ASP A 50 -7.60 19.64 1.76
N ALA A 51 -8.89 19.50 1.50
CA ALA A 51 -9.90 20.47 1.91
C ALA A 51 -10.05 20.62 3.43
N ALA A 52 -9.71 19.57 4.18
CA ALA A 52 -9.85 19.54 5.64
C ALA A 52 -8.69 20.25 6.34
N THR A 53 -7.47 20.14 5.82
CA THR A 53 -6.25 20.60 6.49
C THR A 53 -5.54 21.72 5.75
N GLY A 54 -5.85 21.95 4.46
CA GLY A 54 -5.11 22.89 3.62
C GLY A 54 -3.74 22.41 3.16
N ILE A 55 -3.38 21.15 3.46
CA ILE A 55 -2.06 20.57 3.14
C ILE A 55 -1.99 20.21 1.65
N PRO A 56 -0.88 20.55 0.95
CA PRO A 56 -0.69 20.16 -0.45
C PRO A 56 -0.63 18.64 -0.62
N ILE A 57 -1.38 18.11 -1.59
CA ILE A 57 -1.33 16.71 -2.02
C ILE A 57 -0.57 16.64 -3.33
N ARG A 58 0.51 15.86 -3.37
CA ARG A 58 1.32 15.59 -4.55
C ARG A 58 1.11 14.14 -4.98
N SER A 59 0.61 13.96 -6.20
CA SER A 59 0.41 12.63 -6.75
C SER A 59 1.75 11.99 -7.14
N LEU A 60 1.91 10.71 -6.80
CA LEU A 60 2.97 9.85 -7.33
C LEU A 60 2.51 9.08 -8.59
N TYR A 61 1.28 9.35 -9.06
CA TYR A 61 0.63 8.71 -10.20
C TYR A 61 0.07 9.76 -11.17
N ASP A 62 0.89 10.77 -11.50
CA ASP A 62 0.55 11.87 -12.41
C ASP A 62 0.83 11.55 -13.90
N GLY A 63 1.21 10.31 -14.19
CA GLY A 63 1.52 9.86 -15.55
C GLY A 63 2.94 10.16 -16.03
N ASN A 64 3.72 11.00 -15.32
CA ASN A 64 5.06 11.40 -15.74
C ASN A 64 6.14 10.53 -15.09
N THR A 65 6.33 10.67 -13.79
CA THR A 65 7.32 9.87 -13.05
C THR A 65 6.69 9.38 -11.75
N LYS A 66 7.01 8.14 -11.37
CA LYS A 66 6.61 7.60 -10.07
C LYS A 66 7.60 8.00 -8.95
N ARG A 67 8.36 9.08 -9.16
CA ARG A 67 9.33 9.65 -8.24
C ARG A 67 8.95 11.11 -7.96
N PRO A 68 9.03 11.57 -6.71
CA PRO A 68 8.83 12.98 -6.39
C PRO A 68 9.86 13.88 -7.07
N SER A 69 9.47 15.13 -7.36
CA SER A 69 10.41 16.13 -7.86
C SER A 69 11.41 16.53 -6.77
N ASP A 70 12.58 17.03 -7.19
CA ASP A 70 13.59 17.56 -6.25
C ASP A 70 13.04 18.69 -5.36
N GLU A 71 12.13 19.48 -5.87
CA GLU A 71 11.43 20.52 -5.09
C GLU A 71 10.59 19.87 -3.98
N ALA A 72 9.82 18.84 -4.32
CA ALA A 72 9.04 18.09 -3.35
C ALA A 72 9.94 17.44 -2.28
N MET A 73 11.08 16.86 -2.68
CA MET A 73 12.04 16.25 -1.75
C MET A 73 12.70 17.27 -0.82
N ARG A 74 12.84 18.54 -1.23
CA ARG A 74 13.35 19.62 -0.37
C ARG A 74 12.31 20.17 0.61
N SER A 75 11.04 19.87 0.45
CA SER A 75 9.96 20.45 1.26
C SER A 75 9.73 19.77 2.60
N PHE A 76 10.46 18.69 2.93
CA PHE A 76 10.32 17.96 4.19
C PHE A 76 11.67 17.37 4.64
N ASP A 77 11.77 17.02 5.91
CA ASP A 77 12.95 16.37 6.49
C ASP A 77 12.69 14.88 6.76
N VAL A 78 11.48 14.52 7.08
CA VAL A 78 11.07 13.17 7.45
C VAL A 78 9.87 12.73 6.61
N LEU A 79 9.99 11.59 5.94
CA LEU A 79 8.88 10.89 5.30
C LEU A 79 8.21 9.96 6.31
N VAL A 80 6.90 10.10 6.50
CA VAL A 80 6.09 9.14 7.26
C VAL A 80 5.29 8.28 6.29
N VAL A 81 5.51 6.97 6.33
CA VAL A 81 4.78 5.97 5.53
C VAL A 81 3.70 5.34 6.39
N ASP A 82 2.43 5.53 6.02
CA ASP A 82 1.26 4.94 6.67
C ASP A 82 0.31 4.38 5.60
N MET A 83 0.58 3.17 5.13
CA MET A 83 -0.18 2.49 4.09
C MET A 83 -0.57 1.09 4.54
N GLN A 84 -1.79 0.65 4.20
CA GLN A 84 -2.26 -0.71 4.47
C GLN A 84 -1.95 -1.60 3.27
N ASP A 85 -1.01 -2.52 3.43
CA ASP A 85 -0.74 -3.60 2.49
C ASP A 85 -1.65 -4.80 2.76
N VAL A 86 -1.77 -5.71 1.78
CA VAL A 86 -2.58 -6.94 1.90
C VAL A 86 -1.75 -8.22 1.80
N GLY A 87 -0.41 -8.11 1.78
CA GLY A 87 0.50 -9.25 1.83
C GLY A 87 0.79 -9.91 0.50
N LEU A 88 0.53 -9.23 -0.63
CA LEU A 88 0.74 -9.78 -1.96
C LEU A 88 1.76 -8.99 -2.77
N ARG A 89 2.65 -9.72 -3.48
CA ARG A 89 3.71 -9.14 -4.28
C ARG A 89 3.21 -8.18 -5.37
N PHE A 90 2.04 -8.39 -5.93
CA PHE A 90 1.46 -7.53 -6.96
C PHE A 90 0.53 -6.44 -6.42
N TYR A 91 0.36 -6.32 -5.10
CA TYR A 91 -0.26 -5.16 -4.46
C TYR A 91 0.82 -4.08 -4.28
N THR A 92 0.69 -2.95 -4.98
CA THR A 92 1.83 -2.08 -5.32
C THR A 92 2.29 -1.10 -4.25
N TYR A 93 1.68 -1.07 -3.08
CA TYR A 93 2.01 -0.11 -2.02
C TYR A 93 3.44 -0.26 -1.50
N TYR A 94 3.94 -1.48 -1.34
CA TYR A 94 5.33 -1.69 -0.97
C TYR A 94 6.30 -1.15 -2.03
N ILE A 95 5.96 -1.23 -3.33
CA ILE A 95 6.78 -0.69 -4.42
C ILE A 95 6.84 0.85 -4.33
N THR A 96 5.70 1.49 -4.03
CA THR A 96 5.63 2.92 -3.79
C THR A 96 6.52 3.31 -2.61
N MET A 97 6.44 2.59 -1.49
CA MET A 97 7.30 2.81 -0.33
C MET A 97 8.79 2.71 -0.70
N LEU A 98 9.20 1.65 -1.41
CA LEU A 98 10.61 1.46 -1.78
C LEU A 98 11.13 2.60 -2.66
N ARG A 99 10.36 3.06 -3.64
CA ARG A 99 10.73 4.21 -4.48
C ARG A 99 10.90 5.49 -3.68
N MET A 100 10.03 5.71 -2.70
CA MET A 100 10.13 6.85 -1.79
C MET A 100 11.36 6.72 -0.87
N MET A 101 11.68 5.51 -0.40
CA MET A 101 12.89 5.25 0.39
C MET A 101 14.15 5.54 -0.43
N ASP A 102 14.21 5.09 -1.69
CA ASP A 102 15.34 5.39 -2.58
C ASP A 102 15.50 6.92 -2.79
N ALA A 103 14.39 7.63 -3.03
CA ALA A 103 14.40 9.09 -3.17
C ALA A 103 14.85 9.79 -1.88
N CYS A 104 14.42 9.28 -0.71
CA CYS A 104 14.86 9.79 0.59
C CYS A 104 16.36 9.56 0.83
N ALA A 105 16.88 8.38 0.49
CA ALA A 105 18.31 8.07 0.59
C ALA A 105 19.15 9.03 -0.26
N GLU A 106 18.75 9.27 -1.51
CA GLU A 106 19.45 10.19 -2.42
C GLU A 106 19.41 11.66 -1.95
N SER A 107 18.34 12.03 -1.24
CA SER A 107 18.11 13.41 -0.77
C SER A 107 18.51 13.63 0.70
N GLY A 108 19.04 12.60 1.39
CA GLY A 108 19.42 12.66 2.80
C GLY A 108 18.22 12.88 3.74
N ARG A 109 17.05 12.31 3.41
CA ARG A 109 15.83 12.41 4.23
C ARG A 109 15.62 11.14 5.04
N SER A 110 15.10 11.28 6.27
CA SER A 110 14.74 10.15 7.14
C SER A 110 13.38 9.55 6.73
N VAL A 111 13.19 8.27 7.02
CA VAL A 111 11.93 7.55 6.74
C VAL A 111 11.42 6.90 8.02
N ILE A 112 10.17 7.14 8.34
CA ILE A 112 9.45 6.45 9.43
C ILE A 112 8.32 5.63 8.82
N VAL A 113 8.38 4.31 8.96
CA VAL A 113 7.27 3.42 8.58
C VAL A 113 6.41 3.16 9.80
N LEU A 114 5.16 3.59 9.76
CA LEU A 114 4.15 3.21 10.74
C LEU A 114 3.57 1.86 10.31
N ASP A 115 4.10 0.80 10.88
CA ASP A 115 3.78 -0.56 10.46
C ASP A 115 2.32 -0.92 10.74
N ARG A 116 1.74 -1.74 9.87
CA ARG A 116 0.36 -2.22 9.98
C ARG A 116 0.33 -3.73 9.87
N PRO A 117 -0.63 -4.40 10.55
CA PRO A 117 -0.82 -5.84 10.40
C PRO A 117 -1.08 -6.22 8.94
N ASN A 118 -0.48 -7.33 8.53
CA ASN A 118 -0.79 -7.96 7.25
C ASN A 118 -1.96 -8.92 7.42
N PRO A 119 -3.11 -8.73 6.73
CA PRO A 119 -4.27 -9.62 6.85
C PRO A 119 -3.99 -11.05 6.36
N ASN A 120 -3.00 -11.22 5.47
CA ASN A 120 -2.51 -12.51 4.98
C ASN A 120 -1.14 -12.89 5.60
N GLY A 121 -0.78 -12.32 6.75
CA GLY A 121 0.53 -12.50 7.38
C GLY A 121 0.88 -13.94 7.76
N HIS A 122 -0.13 -14.79 7.96
CA HIS A 122 0.01 -16.21 8.32
C HIS A 122 0.27 -17.12 7.12
N HIS A 123 0.34 -16.58 5.90
CA HIS A 123 0.60 -17.36 4.69
C HIS A 123 1.87 -16.88 3.97
N VAL A 124 2.71 -17.83 3.60
CA VAL A 124 3.80 -17.64 2.64
C VAL A 124 3.65 -18.69 1.57
N ASP A 125 3.31 -18.28 0.33
CA ASP A 125 2.99 -19.21 -0.74
C ASP A 125 3.23 -18.61 -2.13
N GLY A 126 3.27 -19.50 -3.13
CA GLY A 126 3.49 -19.16 -4.52
C GLY A 126 4.99 -18.97 -4.87
N PRO A 127 5.31 -18.92 -6.17
CA PRO A 127 6.69 -18.82 -6.62
C PRO A 127 7.33 -17.49 -6.25
N VAL A 128 8.62 -17.54 -5.87
CA VAL A 128 9.48 -16.37 -5.76
C VAL A 128 9.65 -15.74 -7.16
N LEU A 129 9.62 -14.39 -7.24
CA LEU A 129 9.79 -13.70 -8.50
C LEU A 129 11.19 -13.93 -9.06
N ASP A 130 11.27 -14.44 -10.28
CA ASP A 130 12.49 -14.37 -11.07
C ASP A 130 12.67 -12.91 -11.54
N MET A 131 13.78 -12.27 -11.10
CA MET A 131 14.02 -10.84 -11.30
C MET A 131 14.15 -10.41 -12.77
N LYS A 132 14.27 -11.36 -13.72
CA LYS A 132 14.15 -11.04 -15.16
C LYS A 132 12.74 -10.54 -15.53
N TYR A 133 11.73 -10.83 -14.70
CA TYR A 133 10.34 -10.36 -14.83
C TYR A 133 10.01 -9.18 -13.91
N LYS A 134 11.03 -8.50 -13.34
CA LYS A 134 10.81 -7.30 -12.52
C LYS A 134 9.94 -6.30 -13.27
N SER A 135 8.91 -5.79 -12.61
CA SER A 135 7.92 -4.89 -13.21
C SER A 135 7.29 -3.96 -12.18
N GLY A 136 6.30 -3.16 -12.64
CA GLY A 136 5.49 -2.30 -11.75
C GLY A 136 4.59 -3.07 -10.78
N VAL A 137 4.39 -4.36 -10.98
CA VAL A 137 3.57 -5.25 -10.14
C VAL A 137 4.40 -6.39 -9.51
N GLY A 138 5.72 -6.27 -9.53
CA GLY A 138 6.63 -7.23 -8.91
C GLY A 138 8.05 -6.68 -8.91
N ALA A 139 8.50 -6.13 -7.78
CA ALA A 139 9.77 -5.41 -7.68
C ALA A 139 10.86 -6.15 -6.90
N LEU A 140 10.49 -7.13 -6.08
CA LEU A 140 11.39 -7.87 -5.21
C LEU A 140 11.34 -9.37 -5.47
N PRO A 141 12.44 -10.12 -5.21
CA PRO A 141 12.48 -11.59 -5.30
C PRO A 141 11.80 -12.23 -4.08
N ILE A 142 10.50 -12.00 -3.93
CA ILE A 142 9.66 -12.52 -2.85
C ILE A 142 8.54 -13.40 -3.42
N PRO A 143 7.93 -14.30 -2.62
CA PRO A 143 6.78 -15.11 -3.03
C PRO A 143 5.56 -14.26 -3.40
N VAL A 144 4.55 -14.87 -4.01
CA VAL A 144 3.25 -14.22 -4.31
C VAL A 144 2.61 -13.74 -3.02
N LEU A 145 2.39 -14.64 -2.07
CA LEU A 145 2.06 -14.33 -0.68
C LEU A 145 3.36 -14.29 0.12
N HIS A 146 3.75 -13.14 0.60
CA HIS A 146 5.07 -12.96 1.23
C HIS A 146 5.04 -13.00 2.76
N GLY A 147 3.87 -12.94 3.39
CA GLY A 147 3.72 -13.02 4.84
C GLY A 147 4.24 -11.80 5.62
N LEU A 148 4.91 -10.85 4.99
CA LEU A 148 5.60 -9.73 5.64
C LEU A 148 4.68 -8.53 5.85
N THR A 149 4.94 -7.74 6.90
CA THR A 149 4.40 -6.39 7.03
C THR A 149 5.19 -5.39 6.19
N MET A 150 4.66 -4.18 6.01
CA MET A 150 5.36 -3.11 5.29
C MET A 150 6.70 -2.75 5.96
N GLY A 151 6.73 -2.71 7.28
CA GLY A 151 7.96 -2.44 8.04
C GLY A 151 9.01 -3.54 7.90
N GLU A 152 8.57 -4.80 7.80
CA GLU A 152 9.46 -5.94 7.55
C GLU A 152 10.01 -5.91 6.12
N ILE A 153 9.18 -5.60 5.11
CA ILE A 153 9.64 -5.39 3.73
C ILE A 153 10.68 -4.28 3.66
N ALA A 154 10.42 -3.13 4.31
CA ALA A 154 11.36 -2.01 4.31
C ALA A 154 12.73 -2.41 4.87
N ARG A 155 12.76 -3.09 6.02
CA ARG A 155 14.00 -3.55 6.65
C ARG A 155 14.71 -4.61 5.81
N MET A 156 13.97 -5.57 5.28
CA MET A 156 14.52 -6.62 4.42
C MET A 156 15.13 -6.02 3.16
N ALA A 157 14.42 -5.11 2.49
CA ALA A 157 14.89 -4.48 1.26
C ALA A 157 16.20 -3.70 1.46
N VAL A 158 16.36 -2.99 2.58
CA VAL A 158 17.62 -2.32 2.94
C VAL A 158 18.71 -3.35 3.29
N GLY A 159 18.38 -4.36 4.10
CA GLY A 159 19.34 -5.38 4.55
C GLY A 159 19.89 -6.24 3.42
N GLU A 160 19.07 -6.55 2.41
CA GLU A 160 19.45 -7.32 1.23
C GLU A 160 20.04 -6.45 0.09
N GLY A 161 20.11 -5.13 0.29
CA GLY A 161 20.57 -4.19 -0.75
C GLY A 161 19.61 -4.04 -1.93
N TRP A 162 18.33 -4.35 -1.77
CA TRP A 162 17.29 -4.19 -2.80
C TRP A 162 16.74 -2.77 -2.87
N ALA A 163 16.90 -2.02 -1.80
CA ALA A 163 16.61 -0.59 -1.71
C ALA A 163 17.84 0.15 -1.16
N ALA A 164 17.95 1.44 -1.49
CA ALA A 164 19.02 2.28 -0.98
C ALA A 164 18.93 2.43 0.56
N SER A 165 20.08 2.46 1.22
CA SER A 165 20.15 2.67 2.66
C SER A 165 19.79 4.11 3.00
N CYS A 166 18.72 4.30 3.77
CA CYS A 166 18.30 5.58 4.34
C CYS A 166 18.22 5.49 5.87
N ASP A 167 18.09 6.62 6.55
CA ASP A 167 17.77 6.64 7.99
C ASP A 167 16.32 6.14 8.17
N LEU A 168 16.20 4.82 8.40
CA LEU A 168 14.93 4.10 8.46
C LEU A 168 14.55 3.74 9.90
N GLN A 169 13.42 4.25 10.34
CA GLN A 169 12.77 3.83 11.56
C GLN A 169 11.46 3.09 11.26
N VAL A 170 11.23 1.95 11.91
CA VAL A 170 9.96 1.20 11.85
C VAL A 170 9.29 1.22 13.20
N VAL A 171 8.10 1.81 13.26
CA VAL A 171 7.21 1.77 14.43
C VAL A 171 6.37 0.51 14.32
N ARG A 172 6.74 -0.52 15.08
CA ARG A 172 6.15 -1.87 15.00
C ARG A 172 4.74 -1.91 15.56
N CYS A 173 3.89 -2.78 15.00
CA CYS A 173 2.59 -3.11 15.56
C CYS A 173 2.73 -3.70 16.97
N ARG A 174 1.85 -3.28 17.88
CA ARG A 174 1.74 -3.90 19.19
C ARG A 174 0.74 -5.05 19.14
N ASN A 175 1.01 -6.12 19.89
CA ASN A 175 0.12 -7.29 20.01
C ASN A 175 -0.22 -7.94 18.66
N TYR A 176 0.70 -7.91 17.70
CA TYR A 176 0.59 -8.54 16.41
C TYR A 176 1.75 -9.52 16.22
N THR A 177 1.41 -10.71 15.75
CA THR A 177 2.32 -11.72 15.20
C THR A 177 1.77 -12.16 13.85
N HIS A 178 2.56 -12.88 13.06
CA HIS A 178 2.09 -13.37 11.75
C HIS A 178 0.89 -14.32 11.88
N ASP A 179 0.72 -15.01 13.01
CA ASP A 179 -0.44 -15.87 13.29
C ASP A 179 -1.68 -15.10 13.76
N THR A 180 -1.57 -13.79 13.98
CA THR A 180 -2.68 -12.99 14.48
C THR A 180 -3.70 -12.73 13.37
N PRO A 181 -4.95 -13.23 13.45
CA PRO A 181 -5.99 -12.84 12.52
C PRO A 181 -6.21 -11.34 12.57
N TYR A 182 -6.27 -10.71 11.40
CA TYR A 182 -6.48 -9.27 11.32
C TYR A 182 -7.59 -8.94 10.33
N GLU A 183 -8.65 -8.35 10.85
CA GLU A 183 -9.73 -7.79 10.06
C GLU A 183 -9.46 -6.33 9.76
N LEU A 184 -9.51 -5.97 8.49
CA LEU A 184 -9.24 -4.61 8.03
C LEU A 184 -10.37 -3.67 8.46
N PRO A 185 -10.09 -2.58 9.19
CA PRO A 185 -11.12 -1.63 9.62
C PRO A 185 -11.66 -0.76 8.48
N VAL A 186 -10.91 -0.70 7.37
CA VAL A 186 -11.25 0.06 6.16
C VAL A 186 -10.80 -0.75 4.95
N ALA A 187 -11.57 -0.73 3.88
CA ALA A 187 -11.20 -1.34 2.62
C ALA A 187 -9.84 -0.80 2.11
N PRO A 188 -8.88 -1.67 1.75
CA PRO A 188 -7.55 -1.24 1.34
C PRO A 188 -7.52 -0.63 -0.06
N SER A 189 -8.52 -0.94 -0.88
CA SER A 189 -8.74 -0.34 -2.19
C SER A 189 -10.22 -0.47 -2.61
N PRO A 190 -10.70 0.33 -3.58
CA PRO A 190 -12.09 0.24 -4.06
C PRO A 190 -12.48 -1.15 -4.57
N ASN A 191 -11.53 -1.90 -5.15
CA ASN A 191 -11.77 -3.25 -5.68
C ASN A 191 -11.55 -4.38 -4.65
N LEU A 192 -11.16 -4.06 -3.42
CA LEU A 192 -11.09 -5.00 -2.31
C LEU A 192 -11.99 -4.53 -1.16
N PRO A 193 -13.32 -4.44 -1.40
CA PRO A 193 -14.24 -3.80 -0.45
C PRO A 193 -14.53 -4.64 0.79
N THR A 194 -14.23 -5.93 0.76
CA THR A 194 -14.50 -6.87 1.84
C THR A 194 -13.26 -7.62 2.27
N GLN A 195 -13.24 -8.12 3.51
CA GLN A 195 -12.20 -9.02 3.99
C GLN A 195 -12.14 -10.31 3.16
N ARG A 196 -13.30 -10.79 2.66
CA ARG A 196 -13.35 -11.96 1.78
C ARG A 196 -12.64 -11.72 0.45
N ALA A 197 -12.84 -10.55 -0.17
CA ALA A 197 -12.12 -10.18 -1.38
C ALA A 197 -10.60 -10.19 -1.15
N VAL A 198 -10.13 -9.66 0.00
CA VAL A 198 -8.72 -9.66 0.38
C VAL A 198 -8.16 -11.08 0.51
N TYR A 199 -8.91 -12.01 1.07
CA TYR A 199 -8.47 -13.41 1.20
C TYR A 199 -8.51 -14.19 -0.12
N LEU A 200 -9.43 -13.87 -1.03
CA LEU A 200 -9.52 -14.50 -2.34
C LEU A 200 -8.56 -13.89 -3.37
N TYR A 201 -8.14 -12.64 -3.16
CA TYR A 201 -7.29 -11.89 -4.06
C TYR A 201 -6.02 -12.63 -4.49
N PRO A 202 -5.28 -13.35 -3.63
CA PRO A 202 -4.08 -14.10 -4.03
C PRO A 202 -4.29 -15.08 -5.17
N SER A 203 -5.44 -15.73 -5.18
CA SER A 203 -5.78 -16.75 -6.19
C SER A 203 -6.46 -16.14 -7.40
N VAL A 204 -7.45 -15.27 -7.17
CA VAL A 204 -8.30 -14.72 -8.23
C VAL A 204 -7.55 -13.72 -9.08
N CYS A 205 -6.69 -12.88 -8.50
CA CYS A 205 -5.92 -11.85 -9.21
C CYS A 205 -4.99 -12.43 -10.30
N LEU A 206 -4.60 -13.69 -10.20
CA LEU A 206 -3.77 -14.35 -11.23
C LEU A 206 -4.46 -14.40 -12.60
N PHE A 207 -5.79 -14.32 -12.65
CA PHE A 207 -6.55 -14.28 -13.90
C PHE A 207 -6.60 -12.89 -14.54
N GLU A 208 -6.10 -11.82 -13.91
CA GLU A 208 -6.09 -10.46 -14.52
C GLU A 208 -5.32 -10.41 -15.84
N GLY A 209 -4.37 -11.31 -16.05
CA GLY A 209 -3.67 -11.45 -17.31
C GLY A 209 -4.41 -12.25 -18.38
N THR A 210 -5.68 -12.59 -18.16
CA THR A 210 -6.50 -13.44 -19.04
C THR A 210 -7.78 -12.70 -19.47
N VAL A 211 -8.63 -13.39 -20.23
CA VAL A 211 -9.96 -12.89 -20.64
C VAL A 211 -11.04 -13.13 -19.57
N VAL A 212 -10.69 -13.74 -18.45
CA VAL A 212 -11.63 -14.06 -17.35
C VAL A 212 -11.97 -12.79 -16.59
N SER A 213 -13.24 -12.48 -16.46
CA SER A 213 -13.71 -11.41 -15.58
C SER A 213 -13.52 -11.81 -14.11
N LEU A 214 -13.07 -10.86 -13.30
CA LEU A 214 -12.88 -11.03 -11.85
C LEU A 214 -13.91 -10.26 -11.03
N GLY A 215 -15.06 -9.97 -11.63
CA GLY A 215 -16.13 -9.23 -10.99
C GLY A 215 -15.86 -7.73 -10.81
N ARG A 216 -14.80 -7.16 -11.40
CA ARG A 216 -14.59 -5.70 -11.40
C ARG A 216 -15.77 -4.99 -12.04
N GLY A 217 -16.23 -3.88 -11.45
CA GLY A 217 -17.42 -3.16 -11.89
C GLY A 217 -18.76 -3.79 -11.43
N THR A 218 -18.70 -4.82 -10.59
CA THR A 218 -19.88 -5.43 -9.93
C THR A 218 -19.81 -5.19 -8.41
N ASP A 219 -20.81 -5.67 -7.68
CA ASP A 219 -20.85 -5.68 -6.21
C ASP A 219 -19.93 -6.73 -5.55
N LYS A 220 -19.24 -7.57 -6.36
CA LYS A 220 -18.39 -8.68 -5.89
C LYS A 220 -17.01 -8.73 -6.58
N PRO A 221 -16.25 -7.61 -6.61
CA PRO A 221 -14.93 -7.62 -7.21
C PRO A 221 -14.00 -8.57 -6.45
N PHE A 222 -13.25 -9.39 -7.20
CA PHE A 222 -12.36 -10.46 -6.70
C PHE A 222 -13.04 -11.54 -5.83
N GLU A 223 -14.36 -11.56 -5.76
CA GLU A 223 -15.12 -12.60 -5.07
C GLU A 223 -15.80 -13.57 -6.05
N VAL A 224 -15.85 -13.20 -7.31
CA VAL A 224 -16.39 -14.02 -8.41
C VAL A 224 -15.45 -13.96 -9.60
N TYR A 225 -15.48 -14.98 -10.43
CA TYR A 225 -14.77 -15.00 -11.71
C TYR A 225 -15.61 -15.74 -12.76
N GLY A 226 -15.44 -15.41 -14.02
CA GLY A 226 -16.16 -16.05 -15.11
C GLY A 226 -15.82 -15.49 -16.49
N HIS A 227 -16.17 -16.27 -17.51
CA HIS A 227 -16.13 -15.89 -18.91
C HIS A 227 -17.30 -16.54 -19.63
N PRO A 228 -17.90 -15.94 -20.70
CA PRO A 228 -19.03 -16.53 -21.44
C PRO A 228 -18.75 -17.95 -21.95
N ASP A 229 -17.50 -18.26 -22.29
CA ASP A 229 -17.10 -19.57 -22.80
C ASP A 229 -16.75 -20.59 -21.68
N MET A 230 -16.80 -20.18 -20.41
CA MET A 230 -16.64 -21.11 -19.29
C MET A 230 -17.92 -21.89 -19.12
N THR A 231 -17.96 -23.11 -19.67
CA THR A 231 -19.03 -24.05 -19.37
C THR A 231 -18.81 -24.65 -18.00
N GLY A 232 -19.61 -24.21 -17.03
CA GLY A 232 -19.49 -24.65 -15.64
C GLY A 232 -19.77 -26.14 -15.51
N CYS A 233 -18.77 -26.90 -15.18
CA CYS A 233 -18.94 -28.14 -14.39
C CYS A 233 -18.71 -27.75 -12.92
N LEU A 234 -19.79 -27.43 -12.22
CA LEU A 234 -19.83 -27.47 -10.76
C LEU A 234 -20.39 -28.81 -10.32
#